data_5a7220a90624f35b751497a199c44136
#
_entry.id   5a7220a90624f35b751497a199c44136
#
_cell.length_a   1.000
_cell.length_b   1.000
_cell.length_c   1.000
_cell.angle_alpha   90.00
_cell.angle_beta   90.00
_cell.angle_gamma   90.00
#
_symmetry.space_group_name_H-M   'P 1'
#
loop_
_entity.id
_entity.type
_entity.pdbx_description
1 polymer ?
#
loop_
_entity_poly.entity_id
_entity_poly.type
_entity_poly.pdbx_seq_one_letter_code
_entity_poly.pdbx_strand_id
1 'polypeptide(L)'
;HAGNKIATLVSLSANVAGAEEAARNVAMQAAAMNPIALNEAGVDAAVIEKEIEIAKEQLRAEGKPEAMLENISKGKIQRFYKDNTLVNQDYIKDGSMSVAAYIKSVEANLTVSGFKRVALG
;
A
#
# COMPACT_ATOMS: atom_id res chain seq x y z
N HIS A 1 13.30 -12.68 -22.05
CA HIS A 1 12.69 -12.83 -21.56
C HIS A 1 11.78 -12.74 -21.64
N ALA A 2 12.50 -13.38 -22.50
CA ALA A 2 11.10 -13.19 -22.21
C ALA A 2 10.90 -12.69 -20.78
N GLY A 3 11.01 -11.45 -20.59
CA GLY A 3 10.83 -10.88 -19.29
C GLY A 3 9.43 -11.06 -18.74
N ASN A 4 9.28 -11.01 -17.45
CA ASN A 4 7.98 -10.96 -16.81
C ASN A 4 7.27 -9.69 -17.22
N LYS A 5 6.01 -9.82 -17.60
CA LYS A 5 5.17 -8.69 -17.95
C LYS A 5 4.16 -8.46 -16.82
N ILE A 6 3.94 -7.20 -16.51
CA ILE A 6 2.98 -6.80 -15.50
C ILE A 6 1.99 -5.84 -16.13
N ALA A 7 0.72 -6.13 -15.94
CA ALA A 7 -0.35 -5.25 -16.36
C ALA A 7 -1.06 -4.72 -15.13
N THR A 8 -1.33 -3.41 -15.09
CA THR A 8 -2.06 -2.80 -14.00
C THR A 8 -3.17 -1.91 -14.52
N LEU A 9 -4.27 -1.90 -13.80
CA LEU A 9 -5.41 -1.02 -14.02
C LEU A 9 -5.70 -0.29 -12.73
N VAL A 10 -5.92 1.00 -12.82
CA VAL A 10 -6.30 1.83 -11.68
C VAL A 10 -7.56 2.60 -12.04
N SER A 11 -8.54 2.59 -11.15
CA SER A 11 -9.75 3.39 -11.29
C SER A 11 -9.77 4.50 -10.24
N LEU A 12 -10.21 5.66 -10.64
CA LEU A 12 -10.37 6.82 -9.78
C LEU A 12 -11.85 7.12 -9.56
N SER A 13 -12.16 7.84 -8.49
CA SER A 13 -13.53 8.11 -8.08
C SER A 13 -14.31 9.03 -9.03
N ALA A 14 -13.61 9.78 -9.88
CA ALA A 14 -14.23 10.68 -10.83
C ALA A 14 -13.34 10.90 -12.04
N ASN A 15 -13.94 11.27 -13.16
CA ASN A 15 -13.22 11.64 -14.38
C ASN A 15 -13.12 13.15 -14.46
N VAL A 16 -12.08 13.70 -13.85
CA VAL A 16 -11.81 15.14 -13.81
C VAL A 16 -10.53 15.45 -14.59
N ALA A 17 -10.25 16.73 -14.81
CA ALA A 17 -9.03 17.15 -15.49
C ALA A 17 -7.81 16.58 -14.74
N GLY A 18 -6.90 15.96 -15.49
CA GLY A 18 -5.70 15.33 -14.94
C GLY A 18 -5.90 13.91 -14.40
N ALA A 19 -7.13 13.41 -14.32
CA ALA A 19 -7.40 12.08 -13.78
C ALA A 19 -6.73 10.97 -14.58
N GLU A 20 -6.71 11.07 -15.89
CA GLU A 20 -6.11 10.05 -16.75
C GLU A 20 -4.60 9.91 -16.50
N GLU A 21 -3.89 11.02 -16.41
CA GLU A 21 -2.46 11.01 -16.09
C GLU A 21 -2.22 10.48 -14.67
N ALA A 22 -3.05 10.93 -13.71
CA ALA A 22 -2.96 10.46 -12.34
C ALA A 22 -3.17 8.95 -12.26
N ALA A 23 -4.17 8.42 -12.96
CA ALA A 23 -4.43 6.99 -13.00
C ALA A 23 -3.23 6.21 -13.56
N ARG A 24 -2.59 6.71 -14.61
CA ARG A 24 -1.39 6.09 -15.18
C ARG A 24 -0.24 6.08 -14.18
N ASN A 25 -0.01 7.20 -13.49
CA ASN A 25 1.06 7.29 -12.50
C ASN A 25 0.82 6.33 -11.34
N VAL A 26 -0.41 6.20 -10.88
CA VAL A 26 -0.74 5.27 -9.78
C VAL A 26 -0.68 3.81 -10.27
N ALA A 27 -1.05 3.55 -11.52
CA ALA A 27 -0.90 2.23 -12.12
C ALA A 27 0.59 1.80 -12.15
N MET A 28 1.49 2.72 -12.47
CA MET A 28 2.93 2.47 -12.43
C MET A 28 3.41 2.18 -11.01
N GLN A 29 2.90 2.91 -10.03
CA GLN A 29 3.16 2.65 -8.62
C GLN A 29 2.75 1.22 -8.24
N ALA A 30 1.53 0.83 -8.58
CA ALA A 30 1.02 -0.50 -8.27
C ALA A 30 1.84 -1.60 -8.95
N ALA A 31 2.27 -1.36 -10.18
CA ALA A 31 3.12 -2.32 -10.90
C ALA A 31 4.47 -2.51 -10.20
N ALA A 32 5.10 -1.40 -9.81
CA ALA A 32 6.44 -1.42 -9.22
C ALA A 32 6.44 -1.93 -7.78
N MET A 33 5.46 -1.54 -6.98
CA MET A 33 5.47 -1.79 -5.53
C MET A 33 4.64 -2.99 -5.09
N ASN A 34 3.84 -3.54 -5.97
CA ASN A 34 3.03 -4.74 -5.72
C ASN A 34 2.26 -4.69 -4.38
N PRO A 35 1.41 -3.67 -4.17
CA PRO A 35 0.62 -3.61 -2.95
C PRO A 35 -0.36 -4.79 -2.87
N ILE A 36 -0.64 -5.24 -1.66
CA ILE A 36 -1.56 -6.38 -1.45
C ILE A 36 -3.03 -5.95 -1.41
N ALA A 37 -3.28 -4.65 -1.20
CA ALA A 37 -4.63 -4.10 -1.10
C ALA A 37 -4.60 -2.62 -1.43
N LEU A 38 -5.77 -2.06 -1.69
CA LEU A 38 -5.94 -0.62 -1.93
C LEU A 38 -5.64 0.20 -0.67
N ASN A 39 -6.21 -0.24 0.45
CA ASN A 39 -6.10 0.43 1.75
C ASN A 39 -6.18 -0.63 2.86
N GLU A 40 -6.17 -0.18 4.11
CA GLU A 40 -6.22 -1.08 5.28
C GLU A 40 -7.43 -2.00 5.26
N ALA A 41 -8.59 -1.46 4.87
CA ALA A 41 -9.84 -2.24 4.84
C ALA A 41 -9.78 -3.43 3.87
N GLY A 42 -8.91 -3.36 2.86
CA GLY A 42 -8.75 -4.43 1.89
C GLY A 42 -7.78 -5.53 2.33
N VAL A 43 -7.11 -5.38 3.47
CA VAL A 43 -6.19 -6.40 3.98
C VAL A 43 -6.96 -7.41 4.82
N ASP A 44 -6.82 -8.69 4.50
CA ASP A 44 -7.48 -9.76 5.22
C ASP A 44 -7.03 -9.76 6.69
N ALA A 45 -7.98 -9.87 7.61
CA ALA A 45 -7.71 -9.93 9.05
C ALA A 45 -6.72 -11.04 9.42
N ALA A 46 -6.79 -12.18 8.74
CA ALA A 46 -5.88 -13.29 8.98
C ALA A 46 -4.43 -12.92 8.68
N VAL A 47 -4.19 -12.09 7.65
CA VAL A 47 -2.85 -11.60 7.32
C VAL A 47 -2.32 -10.73 8.45
N ILE A 48 -3.15 -9.83 8.96
CA ILE A 48 -2.74 -8.92 10.05
C ILE A 48 -2.49 -9.69 11.33
N GLU A 49 -3.33 -10.65 11.66
CA GLU A 49 -3.13 -11.50 12.84
C GLU A 49 -1.78 -12.23 12.78
N LYS A 50 -1.44 -12.76 11.61
CA LYS A 50 -0.17 -13.44 11.41
C LYS A 50 1.01 -12.48 11.54
N GLU A 51 0.90 -11.30 10.99
CA GLU A 51 1.96 -10.27 11.10
C GLU A 51 2.17 -9.86 12.55
N ILE A 52 1.10 -9.71 13.32
CA ILE A 52 1.18 -9.40 14.75
C ILE A 52 1.91 -10.52 15.49
N GLU A 53 1.54 -11.75 15.22
CA GLU A 53 2.14 -12.94 15.83
C GLU A 53 3.65 -13.00 15.55
N ILE A 54 4.03 -12.83 14.29
CA ILE A 54 5.44 -12.81 13.88
C ILE A 54 6.19 -11.66 14.58
N ALA A 55 5.59 -10.47 14.64
CA ALA A 55 6.21 -9.32 15.28
C ALA A 55 6.45 -9.59 16.76
N LYS A 56 5.47 -10.16 17.46
CA LYS A 56 5.61 -10.49 18.88
C LYS A 56 6.68 -11.54 19.14
N GLU A 57 6.72 -12.56 18.28
CA GLU A 57 7.76 -13.60 18.38
C GLU A 57 9.16 -13.03 18.20
N GLN A 58 9.34 -12.17 17.20
CA GLN A 58 10.62 -11.51 16.98
C GLN A 58 11.03 -10.66 18.17
N LEU A 59 10.09 -9.92 18.75
CA LEU A 59 10.35 -9.07 19.91
C LEU A 59 10.73 -9.88 21.15
N ARG A 60 10.09 -11.03 21.35
CA ARG A 60 10.44 -11.94 22.44
C ARG A 60 11.85 -12.49 22.26
N ALA A 61 12.19 -12.87 21.03
CA ALA A 61 13.53 -13.37 20.69
C ALA A 61 14.60 -12.31 20.92
N GLU A 62 14.25 -11.02 20.77
CA GLU A 62 15.14 -9.89 21.04
C GLU A 62 15.21 -9.55 22.54
N GLY A 63 14.45 -10.26 23.38
CA GLY A 63 14.44 -10.01 24.82
C GLY A 63 13.58 -8.85 25.29
N LYS A 64 12.64 -8.39 24.47
CA LYS A 64 11.76 -7.28 24.85
C LYS A 64 10.75 -7.75 25.91
N PRO A 65 10.47 -6.91 26.92
CA PRO A 65 9.47 -7.25 27.95
C PRO A 65 8.08 -7.41 27.35
N GLU A 66 7.29 -8.35 27.88
CA GLU A 66 5.93 -8.60 27.44
C GLU A 66 5.05 -7.35 27.45
N ALA A 67 5.24 -6.48 28.46
CA ALA A 67 4.47 -5.23 28.57
C ALA A 67 4.67 -4.28 27.40
N MET A 68 5.77 -4.40 26.66
CA MET A 68 6.09 -3.53 25.53
C MET A 68 5.62 -4.11 24.18
N LEU A 69 5.26 -5.38 24.13
CA LEU A 69 4.98 -6.06 22.87
C LEU A 69 3.79 -5.45 22.12
N GLU A 70 2.72 -5.09 22.84
CA GLU A 70 1.54 -4.51 22.20
C GLU A 70 1.85 -3.20 21.49
N ASN A 71 2.53 -2.27 22.16
CA ASN A 71 2.83 -0.97 21.57
C ASN A 71 3.81 -1.06 20.40
N ILE A 72 4.84 -1.88 20.54
CA ILE A 72 5.82 -2.05 19.47
C ILE A 72 5.18 -2.75 18.27
N SER A 73 4.34 -3.76 18.52
CA SER A 73 3.62 -4.47 17.46
C SER A 73 2.69 -3.55 16.70
N LYS A 74 1.99 -2.66 17.39
CA LYS A 74 1.12 -1.66 16.74
C LYS A 74 1.90 -0.79 15.75
N GLY A 75 3.09 -0.34 16.15
CA GLY A 75 3.95 0.43 15.26
C GLY A 75 4.39 -0.37 14.03
N LYS A 76 4.72 -1.63 14.21
CA LYS A 76 5.10 -2.52 13.10
C LYS A 76 3.92 -2.77 12.15
N ILE A 77 2.70 -2.89 12.68
CA ILE A 77 1.50 -3.07 11.86
C ILE A 77 1.18 -1.80 11.08
N GLN A 78 1.34 -0.62 11.67
CA GLN A 78 1.18 0.64 10.93
C GLN A 78 2.17 0.72 9.77
N ARG A 79 3.41 0.30 9.98
CA ARG A 79 4.41 0.25 8.92
C ARG A 79 4.02 -0.77 7.85
N PHE A 80 3.48 -1.91 8.26
CA PHE A 80 3.02 -2.94 7.33
C PHE A 80 1.93 -2.39 6.41
N TYR A 81 0.94 -1.69 6.96
CA TYR A 81 -0.10 -1.05 6.16
C TYR A 81 0.49 -0.01 5.21
N LYS A 82 1.39 0.81 5.69
CA LYS A 82 2.03 1.85 4.88
C LYS A 82 2.78 1.25 3.69
N ASP A 83 3.52 0.18 3.92
CA ASP A 83 4.34 -0.42 2.88
C ASP A 83 3.55 -1.26 1.89
N ASN A 84 2.41 -1.79 2.29
CA ASN A 84 1.70 -2.83 1.54
C ASN A 84 0.32 -2.43 1.01
N THR A 85 -0.18 -1.24 1.31
CA THR A 85 -1.44 -0.77 0.75
C THR A 85 -1.20 0.42 -0.16
N LEU A 86 -1.80 0.38 -1.35
CA LEU A 86 -1.49 1.29 -2.45
C LEU A 86 -1.58 2.78 -2.05
N VAL A 87 -2.70 3.18 -1.44
CA VAL A 87 -2.93 4.60 -1.13
C VAL A 87 -2.01 5.13 -0.04
N ASN A 88 -1.48 4.25 0.80
CA ASN A 88 -0.63 4.62 1.93
C ASN A 88 0.87 4.58 1.63
N GLN A 89 1.26 3.97 0.53
CA GLN A 89 2.67 3.92 0.12
C GLN A 89 3.21 5.32 -0.18
N ASP A 90 4.49 5.53 0.08
CA ASP A 90 5.16 6.72 -0.41
C ASP A 90 5.11 6.71 -1.93
N TYR A 91 4.75 7.85 -2.53
CA TYR A 91 4.67 7.96 -3.98
C TYR A 91 6.06 7.88 -4.58
N ILE A 92 6.29 6.94 -5.51
CA ILE A 92 7.64 6.70 -6.05
C ILE A 92 8.21 7.89 -6.82
N LYS A 93 7.36 8.73 -7.41
CA LYS A 93 7.81 9.94 -8.13
C LYS A 93 8.08 11.13 -7.21
N ASP A 94 7.56 11.09 -5.99
CA ASP A 94 7.79 12.14 -4.99
C ASP A 94 7.56 11.55 -3.60
N GLY A 95 8.62 11.07 -2.97
CA GLY A 95 8.57 10.40 -1.68
C GLY A 95 8.19 11.28 -0.50
N SER A 96 7.98 12.57 -0.71
CA SER A 96 7.52 13.47 0.35
C SER A 96 6.00 13.36 0.58
N MET A 97 5.29 12.63 -0.26
CA MET A 97 3.85 12.45 -0.14
C MET A 97 3.45 11.00 -0.38
N SER A 98 2.29 10.62 0.15
CA SER A 98 1.69 9.32 -0.12
C SER A 98 0.98 9.33 -1.48
N VAL A 99 0.66 8.16 -2.00
CA VAL A 99 -0.17 8.03 -3.21
C VAL A 99 -1.49 8.77 -3.03
N ALA A 100 -2.16 8.61 -1.87
CA ALA A 100 -3.41 9.32 -1.59
C ALA A 100 -3.23 10.84 -1.64
N ALA A 101 -2.14 11.37 -1.08
CA ALA A 101 -1.85 12.79 -1.11
C ALA A 101 -1.56 13.29 -2.53
N TYR A 102 -0.86 12.49 -3.32
CA TYR A 102 -0.64 12.81 -4.74
C TYR A 102 -1.98 12.94 -5.48
N ILE A 103 -2.88 11.99 -5.31
CA ILE A 103 -4.20 12.02 -5.97
C ILE A 103 -4.98 13.27 -5.55
N LYS A 104 -4.98 13.60 -4.27
CA LYS A 104 -5.64 14.82 -3.76
C LYS A 104 -5.01 16.10 -4.30
N SER A 105 -3.73 16.08 -4.66
CA SER A 105 -3.08 17.23 -5.28
C SER A 105 -3.58 17.49 -6.69
N VAL A 106 -4.11 16.49 -7.37
CA VAL A 106 -4.72 16.63 -8.70
C VAL A 106 -6.11 17.23 -8.57
N GLU A 107 -6.92 16.74 -7.63
CA GLU A 107 -8.25 17.26 -7.32
C GLU A 107 -8.58 16.88 -5.87
N ALA A 108 -9.00 17.86 -5.06
CA ALA A 108 -9.18 17.71 -3.62
C ALA A 108 -10.08 16.53 -3.20
N ASN A 109 -11.10 16.23 -4.01
CA ASN A 109 -12.06 15.16 -3.69
C ASN A 109 -11.78 13.86 -4.43
N LEU A 110 -10.68 13.79 -5.17
CA LEU A 110 -10.34 12.61 -5.94
C LEU A 110 -9.72 11.54 -5.05
N THR A 111 -10.15 10.30 -5.25
CA THR A 111 -9.59 9.14 -4.55
C THR A 111 -9.37 8.00 -5.54
N VAL A 112 -8.51 7.06 -5.16
CA VAL A 112 -8.35 5.80 -5.89
C VAL A 112 -9.47 4.88 -5.44
N SER A 113 -10.31 4.45 -6.37
CA SER A 113 -11.46 3.58 -6.07
C SER A 113 -11.13 2.09 -6.21
N GLY A 114 -10.08 1.76 -6.94
CA GLY A 114 -9.67 0.37 -7.09
C GLY A 114 -8.43 0.23 -7.95
N PHE A 115 -7.83 -0.95 -7.88
CA PHE A 115 -6.74 -1.32 -8.78
C PHE A 115 -6.73 -2.82 -9.03
N LYS A 116 -6.10 -3.21 -10.11
CA LYS A 116 -5.87 -4.61 -10.44
C LYS A 116 -4.48 -4.76 -11.02
N ARG A 117 -3.74 -5.74 -10.51
CA ARG A 117 -2.40 -6.05 -10.97
C ARG A 117 -2.33 -7.51 -11.39
N VAL A 118 -1.84 -7.75 -12.59
CA VAL A 118 -1.70 -9.11 -13.12
C VAL A 118 -0.26 -9.26 -13.61
N ALA A 119 0.43 -10.28 -13.11
CA ALA A 119 1.74 -10.65 -13.59
C ALA A 119 1.57 -11.67 -14.71
N LEU A 120 2.17 -11.41 -15.86
CA LEU A 120 2.10 -12.25 -17.05
C LEU A 120 3.48 -12.84 -17.34
N GLY A 121 3.52 -14.07 -17.69
CA GLY A 121 4.76 -14.75 -18.03
C GLY A 121 5.18 -15.80 -17.05
#